data_303846fcc17e806d9712f4a9d4fd0bc0
#
_entry.id   303846fcc17e806d9712f4a9d4fd0bc0
#
_cell.length_a   1.000
_cell.length_b   1.000
_cell.length_c   1.000
_cell.angle_alpha   90.00
_cell.angle_beta   90.00
_cell.angle_gamma   90.00
#
_symmetry.space_group_name_H-M   'P 1'
#
loop_
_entity.id
_entity.type
_entity.pdbx_description
1 polymer ?
#
loop_
_entity_poly.entity_id
_entity_poly.type
_entity_poly.pdbx_seq_one_letter_code
_entity_poly.pdbx_strand_id
1 'polypeptide(L)'
;MRGALTEWLVEIFAENELAAVGVKPRRRAIFDGPPGVGKTTLAHHLAARLGLPMLAVRPDRLLSKYVNQSTEQIGELFDAAAAGMEGDNGVVPIVLFMDEIDALAGERRSATQAADDQRNQQVNTLLQRIEQHAGFLIAATNHGRQIDPAIWRRFDMHITLTLPGQGERERILARYLDPFGLPSAALKTMAEALGEASPALIRQFCENLKRQIIVGPKLNLDMAKGAVIDRLLTSCHPHPDLGKPRLWSLGAADHAVNVMPWPLPKIADLPAMEAVAETPAQSGDNVVALGRRP
;
A
#
# COMPACT_ATOMS: atom_id res chain seq x y z
N MET A 1 10.85 4.65 10.94
CA MET A 1 9.77 3.76 10.52
C MET A 1 9.98 2.30 10.95
N ARG A 2 11.03 1.57 10.53
CA ARG A 2 11.23 0.15 10.94
C ARG A 2 11.22 -0.05 12.45
N GLY A 3 11.92 0.80 13.22
CA GLY A 3 11.93 0.73 14.69
C GLY A 3 10.54 0.82 15.31
N ALA A 4 9.74 1.81 14.90
CA ALA A 4 8.38 2.00 15.42
C ALA A 4 7.45 0.81 15.09
N LEU A 5 7.58 0.22 13.89
CA LEU A 5 6.80 -0.96 13.53
C LEU A 5 7.24 -2.21 14.31
N THR A 6 8.55 -2.38 14.55
CA THR A 6 9.06 -3.48 15.36
C THR A 6 8.61 -3.33 16.81
N GLU A 7 8.72 -2.12 17.36
CA GLU A 7 8.23 -1.80 18.71
C GLU A 7 6.74 -2.12 18.85
N TRP A 8 5.92 -1.68 17.91
CA TRP A 8 4.49 -1.96 17.91
C TRP A 8 4.17 -3.46 17.87
N LEU A 9 4.84 -4.23 17.02
CA LEU A 9 4.67 -5.70 16.99
C LEU A 9 5.07 -6.34 18.32
N VAL A 10 6.20 -5.94 18.91
CA VAL A 10 6.64 -6.44 20.20
C VAL A 10 5.64 -6.10 21.29
N GLU A 11 5.10 -4.89 21.29
CA GLU A 11 4.06 -4.45 22.22
C GLU A 11 2.80 -5.32 22.14
N ILE A 12 2.36 -5.67 20.93
CA ILE A 12 1.20 -6.55 20.74
C ILE A 12 1.49 -7.95 21.30
N PHE A 13 2.67 -8.51 21.06
CA PHE A 13 3.04 -9.82 21.59
C PHE A 13 3.30 -9.85 23.10
N ALA A 14 3.60 -8.68 23.70
CA ALA A 14 3.80 -8.49 25.14
C ALA A 14 2.51 -8.08 25.86
N GLU A 15 1.32 -8.39 25.34
CA GLU A 15 0.04 -7.97 25.89
C GLU A 15 -0.15 -8.40 27.35
N ASN A 16 0.27 -9.60 27.71
CA ASN A 16 0.14 -10.10 29.08
C ASN A 16 1.02 -9.34 30.07
N GLU A 17 2.24 -9.01 29.68
CA GLU A 17 3.19 -8.24 30.49
C GLU A 17 2.71 -6.80 30.65
N LEU A 18 2.17 -6.20 29.60
CA LEU A 18 1.58 -4.87 29.65
C LEU A 18 0.34 -4.84 30.55
N ALA A 19 -0.52 -5.86 30.46
CA ALA A 19 -1.69 -5.98 31.32
C ALA A 19 -1.34 -6.07 32.80
N ALA A 20 -0.22 -6.73 33.15
CA ALA A 20 0.27 -6.83 34.52
C ALA A 20 0.63 -5.48 35.14
N VAL A 21 0.97 -4.48 34.33
CA VAL A 21 1.26 -3.11 34.76
C VAL A 21 0.10 -2.13 34.44
N GLY A 22 -1.06 -2.64 34.04
CA GLY A 22 -2.26 -1.84 33.77
C GLY A 22 -2.27 -1.10 32.43
N VAL A 23 -1.41 -1.49 31.51
CA VAL A 23 -1.30 -0.90 30.16
C VAL A 23 -1.90 -1.83 29.12
N LYS A 24 -2.62 -1.27 28.14
CA LYS A 24 -3.12 -2.02 26.98
C LYS A 24 -2.23 -1.78 25.75
N PRO A 25 -1.99 -2.79 24.92
CA PRO A 25 -1.25 -2.61 23.68
C PRO A 25 -2.01 -1.68 22.73
N ARG A 26 -1.27 -0.90 21.98
CA ARG A 26 -1.83 -0.06 20.91
C ARG A 26 -2.34 -0.95 19.79
N ARG A 27 -3.57 -0.73 19.35
CA ARG A 27 -4.21 -1.56 18.31
C ARG A 27 -4.70 -0.78 17.10
N ARG A 28 -4.57 0.55 17.15
CA ARG A 28 -5.06 1.45 16.09
C ARG A 28 -3.91 2.22 15.48
N ALA A 29 -3.70 2.04 14.18
CA ALA A 29 -2.66 2.74 13.42
C ALA A 29 -3.24 3.46 12.21
N ILE A 30 -2.72 4.66 11.92
CA ILE A 30 -2.99 5.36 10.67
C ILE A 30 -1.70 5.52 9.87
N PHE A 31 -1.76 5.15 8.60
CA PHE A 31 -0.68 5.26 7.62
C PHE A 31 -0.94 6.46 6.74
N ASP A 32 -0.09 7.45 6.81
CA ASP A 32 -0.12 8.64 5.97
C ASP A 32 1.05 8.63 4.98
N GLY A 33 0.83 9.18 3.81
CA GLY A 33 1.90 9.35 2.82
C GLY A 33 1.38 9.34 1.39
N PRO A 34 2.22 9.71 0.43
CA PRO A 34 1.81 9.86 -0.95
C PRO A 34 1.33 8.56 -1.58
N PRO A 35 0.61 8.62 -2.72
CA PRO A 35 0.15 7.42 -3.42
C PRO A 35 1.32 6.54 -3.89
N GLY A 36 1.11 5.23 -3.86
CA GLY A 36 2.08 4.26 -4.37
C GLY A 36 3.31 4.00 -3.49
N VAL A 37 3.38 4.54 -2.25
CA VAL A 37 4.49 4.27 -1.31
C VAL A 37 4.38 2.92 -0.60
N GLY A 38 3.24 2.22 -0.74
CA GLY A 38 3.07 0.86 -0.21
C GLY A 38 2.29 0.77 1.11
N LYS A 39 1.42 1.73 1.45
CA LYS A 39 0.57 1.70 2.65
C LYS A 39 -0.24 0.41 2.78
N THR A 40 -0.98 0.08 1.74
CA THR A 40 -1.79 -1.17 1.66
C THR A 40 -0.91 -2.42 1.78
N THR A 41 0.25 -2.44 1.09
CA THR A 41 1.21 -3.55 1.18
C THR A 41 1.75 -3.71 2.60
N LEU A 42 2.01 -2.61 3.30
CA LEU A 42 2.47 -2.63 4.69
C LEU A 42 1.39 -3.19 5.62
N ALA A 43 0.12 -2.80 5.43
CA ALA A 43 -1.00 -3.33 6.22
C ALA A 43 -1.14 -4.86 6.05
N HIS A 44 -1.09 -5.36 4.82
CA HIS A 44 -1.08 -6.80 4.55
C HIS A 44 0.10 -7.51 5.22
N HIS A 45 1.30 -6.92 5.15
CA HIS A 45 2.48 -7.50 5.77
C HIS A 45 2.36 -7.56 7.30
N LEU A 46 1.78 -6.54 7.92
CA LEU A 46 1.54 -6.52 9.37
C LEU A 46 0.50 -7.56 9.78
N ALA A 47 -0.63 -7.67 9.07
CA ALA A 47 -1.64 -8.69 9.33
C ALA A 47 -1.05 -10.10 9.22
N ALA A 48 -0.25 -10.36 8.17
CA ALA A 48 0.46 -11.63 8.01
C ALA A 48 1.47 -11.91 9.15
N ARG A 49 2.17 -10.88 9.63
CA ARG A 49 3.10 -11.01 10.78
C ARG A 49 2.38 -11.29 12.08
N LEU A 50 1.17 -10.77 12.25
CA LEU A 50 0.31 -11.07 13.40
C LEU A 50 -0.35 -12.45 13.29
N GLY A 51 -0.29 -13.08 12.13
CA GLY A 51 -1.03 -14.32 11.86
C GLY A 51 -2.54 -14.14 11.81
N LEU A 52 -3.00 -12.92 11.53
CA LEU A 52 -4.41 -12.55 11.53
C LEU A 52 -4.95 -12.34 10.11
N PRO A 53 -6.18 -12.78 9.83
CA PRO A 53 -6.90 -12.42 8.62
C PRO A 53 -7.16 -10.91 8.59
N MET A 54 -7.29 -10.35 7.37
CA MET A 54 -7.54 -8.93 7.19
C MET A 54 -8.83 -8.68 6.42
N LEU A 55 -9.71 -7.87 6.98
CA LEU A 55 -10.89 -7.33 6.31
C LEU A 55 -10.51 -5.96 5.72
N ALA A 56 -10.28 -5.93 4.41
CA ALA A 56 -9.93 -4.70 3.71
C ALA A 56 -11.17 -4.04 3.10
N VAL A 57 -11.38 -2.79 3.43
CA VAL A 57 -12.54 -2.01 2.97
C VAL A 57 -12.08 -0.66 2.41
N ARG A 58 -12.69 -0.27 1.31
CA ARG A 58 -12.61 1.08 0.76
C ARG A 58 -13.83 1.87 1.19
N PRO A 59 -13.64 3.00 1.86
CA PRO A 59 -14.74 3.83 2.33
C PRO A 59 -15.67 4.36 1.23
N ASP A 60 -15.21 4.49 -0.01
CA ASP A 60 -16.05 4.87 -1.15
C ASP A 60 -17.22 3.90 -1.38
N ARG A 61 -17.04 2.62 -1.00
CA ARG A 61 -18.09 1.60 -1.05
C ARG A 61 -19.12 1.72 0.08
N LEU A 62 -18.78 2.44 1.15
CA LEU A 62 -19.65 2.72 2.29
C LEU A 62 -20.47 4.01 2.08
N LEU A 63 -20.11 4.80 1.05
CA LEU A 63 -20.81 6.02 0.71
C LEU A 63 -22.02 5.68 -0.17
N SER A 64 -23.20 5.63 0.44
CA SER A 64 -24.47 5.51 -0.28
C SER A 64 -25.06 6.90 -0.58
N LYS A 65 -25.92 6.98 -1.58
CA LYS A 65 -26.72 8.18 -1.87
C LYS A 65 -27.72 8.53 -0.74
N TYR A 66 -27.96 7.59 0.18
CA TYR A 66 -28.88 7.74 1.31
C TYR A 66 -28.12 7.74 2.63
N VAL A 67 -28.36 8.77 3.45
CA VAL A 67 -27.65 9.05 4.73
C VAL A 67 -27.67 7.85 5.68
N ASN A 68 -28.87 7.29 5.90
CA ASN A 68 -29.06 6.21 6.88
C ASN A 68 -28.31 4.93 6.48
N GLN A 69 -28.23 4.62 5.18
CA GLN A 69 -27.51 3.44 4.70
C GLN A 69 -26.00 3.53 4.95
N SER A 70 -25.39 4.69 4.80
CA SER A 70 -23.95 4.84 5.06
C SER A 70 -23.58 4.65 6.52
N THR A 71 -24.41 5.17 7.45
CA THR A 71 -24.18 4.99 8.89
C THR A 71 -24.42 3.56 9.35
N GLU A 72 -25.43 2.88 8.79
CA GLU A 72 -25.67 1.46 9.01
C GLU A 72 -24.52 0.59 8.48
N GLN A 73 -24.05 0.84 7.26
CA GLN A 73 -22.92 0.12 6.66
C GLN A 73 -21.62 0.28 7.44
N ILE A 74 -21.34 1.48 7.96
CA ILE A 74 -20.21 1.69 8.87
C ILE A 74 -20.41 0.84 10.14
N GLY A 75 -21.61 0.80 10.71
CA GLY A 75 -21.94 -0.03 11.86
C GLY A 75 -21.68 -1.52 11.59
N GLU A 76 -22.30 -2.06 10.54
CA GLU A 76 -22.18 -3.46 10.14
C GLU A 76 -20.72 -3.87 9.90
N LEU A 77 -19.91 -2.97 9.29
CA LEU A 77 -18.49 -3.22 9.07
C LEU A 77 -17.73 -3.43 10.38
N PHE A 78 -17.94 -2.54 11.36
CA PHE A 78 -17.26 -2.65 12.65
C PHE A 78 -17.78 -3.83 13.47
N ASP A 79 -19.06 -4.15 13.36
CA ASP A 79 -19.67 -5.32 14.02
C ASP A 79 -19.13 -6.63 13.42
N ALA A 80 -18.99 -6.70 12.11
CA ALA A 80 -18.34 -7.83 11.42
C ALA A 80 -16.87 -7.97 11.81
N ALA A 81 -16.15 -6.85 11.92
CA ALA A 81 -14.76 -6.85 12.37
C ALA A 81 -14.60 -7.30 13.83
N ALA A 82 -15.54 -6.92 14.69
CA ALA A 82 -15.56 -7.33 16.10
C ALA A 82 -15.94 -8.80 16.28
N ALA A 83 -16.82 -9.33 15.43
CA ALA A 83 -17.21 -10.74 15.45
C ALA A 83 -16.06 -11.69 15.12
N GLY A 84 -15.05 -11.23 14.36
CA GLY A 84 -13.94 -12.08 13.91
C GLY A 84 -14.35 -13.08 12.82
N MET A 85 -13.50 -14.06 12.60
CA MET A 85 -13.74 -15.17 11.67
C MET A 85 -13.76 -16.51 12.41
N GLU A 86 -14.65 -17.41 12.00
CA GLU A 86 -14.59 -18.80 12.48
C GLU A 86 -13.33 -19.48 11.94
N GLY A 87 -12.55 -20.05 12.82
CA GLY A 87 -11.37 -20.84 12.52
C GLY A 87 -11.44 -22.20 13.20
N ASP A 88 -10.50 -23.09 12.89
CA ASP A 88 -10.46 -24.48 13.41
C ASP A 88 -10.45 -24.58 14.94
N ASN A 89 -9.95 -23.56 15.63
CA ASN A 89 -9.81 -23.51 17.08
C ASN A 89 -10.70 -22.43 17.75
N GLY A 90 -11.74 -21.97 17.08
CA GLY A 90 -12.63 -20.92 17.57
C GLY A 90 -12.54 -19.62 16.77
N VAL A 91 -13.07 -18.54 17.34
CA VAL A 91 -13.09 -17.23 16.66
C VAL A 91 -11.70 -16.60 16.62
N VAL A 92 -11.22 -16.30 15.42
CA VAL A 92 -9.94 -15.62 15.18
C VAL A 92 -10.20 -14.11 15.03
N PRO A 93 -9.49 -13.25 15.78
CA PRO A 93 -9.54 -11.83 15.59
C PRO A 93 -9.13 -11.44 14.15
N ILE A 94 -9.70 -10.38 13.62
CA ILE A 94 -9.32 -9.87 12.30
C ILE A 94 -8.73 -8.46 12.41
N VAL A 95 -7.87 -8.12 11.43
CA VAL A 95 -7.39 -6.76 11.24
C VAL A 95 -8.38 -6.03 10.33
N LEU A 96 -9.05 -5.01 10.83
CA LEU A 96 -9.84 -4.11 9.99
C LEU A 96 -8.91 -3.12 9.30
N PHE A 97 -8.88 -3.14 7.97
CA PHE A 97 -8.09 -2.21 7.17
C PHE A 97 -9.00 -1.28 6.35
N MET A 98 -8.90 0.01 6.60
CA MET A 98 -9.65 1.05 5.89
C MET A 98 -8.69 1.82 4.97
N ASP A 99 -8.70 1.51 3.67
CA ASP A 99 -7.90 2.23 2.67
C ASP A 99 -8.61 3.51 2.22
N GLU A 100 -7.87 4.60 1.99
CA GLU A 100 -8.42 5.90 1.57
C GLU A 100 -9.48 6.44 2.56
N ILE A 101 -9.17 6.36 3.86
CA ILE A 101 -10.12 6.78 4.93
C ILE A 101 -10.53 8.26 4.79
N ASP A 102 -9.75 9.10 4.11
CA ASP A 102 -10.04 10.50 3.86
C ASP A 102 -11.36 10.74 3.12
N ALA A 103 -11.86 9.74 2.39
CA ALA A 103 -13.18 9.81 1.78
C ALA A 103 -14.31 9.96 2.82
N LEU A 104 -14.18 9.32 4.00
CA LEU A 104 -15.14 9.41 5.12
C LEU A 104 -14.69 10.37 6.21
N ALA A 105 -13.41 10.43 6.47
CA ALA A 105 -12.80 11.08 7.62
C ALA A 105 -12.35 12.52 7.37
N GLY A 106 -12.75 13.13 6.26
CA GLY A 106 -12.38 14.51 5.93
C GLY A 106 -12.95 15.52 6.92
N GLU A 107 -12.29 16.69 7.02
CA GLU A 107 -12.69 17.76 7.93
C GLU A 107 -14.17 18.11 7.82
N ARG A 108 -14.78 18.36 8.99
CA ARG A 108 -16.15 18.83 9.08
C ARG A 108 -16.27 20.22 8.50
N ARG A 109 -17.35 20.44 7.77
CA ARG A 109 -17.68 21.75 7.22
C ARG A 109 -18.78 22.40 8.03
N SER A 110 -18.80 23.74 8.04
CA SER A 110 -19.94 24.48 8.58
C SER A 110 -21.19 24.09 7.79
N ALA A 111 -22.20 23.60 8.49
CA ALA A 111 -23.44 23.11 7.88
C ALA A 111 -24.19 24.24 7.19
N THR A 112 -23.92 24.42 5.92
CA THR A 112 -24.63 25.38 5.04
C THR A 112 -25.59 24.68 4.09
N GLN A 113 -25.46 23.36 3.94
CA GLN A 113 -26.27 22.52 3.06
C GLN A 113 -26.52 21.16 3.71
N ALA A 114 -27.63 20.49 3.34
CA ALA A 114 -27.97 19.16 3.82
C ALA A 114 -26.85 18.10 3.60
N ALA A 115 -26.01 18.30 2.57
CA ALA A 115 -24.86 17.45 2.30
C ALA A 115 -23.76 17.55 3.37
N ASP A 116 -23.57 18.73 3.96
CA ASP A 116 -22.57 18.96 5.03
C ASP A 116 -23.03 18.30 6.33
N ASP A 117 -24.32 18.38 6.66
CA ASP A 117 -24.91 17.69 7.82
C ASP A 117 -24.75 16.18 7.70
N GLN A 118 -25.01 15.64 6.50
CA GLN A 118 -24.83 14.22 6.20
C GLN A 118 -23.38 13.77 6.43
N ARG A 119 -22.41 14.52 5.91
CA ARG A 119 -20.99 14.23 6.09
C ARG A 119 -20.58 14.27 7.55
N ASN A 120 -21.02 15.30 8.27
CA ASN A 120 -20.74 15.45 9.70
C ASN A 120 -21.30 14.28 10.52
N GLN A 121 -22.48 13.77 10.17
CA GLN A 121 -23.07 12.59 10.79
C GLN A 121 -22.26 11.32 10.54
N GLN A 122 -21.79 11.11 9.31
CA GLN A 122 -20.90 9.98 8.97
C GLN A 122 -19.59 10.04 9.76
N VAL A 123 -18.96 11.23 9.84
CA VAL A 123 -17.74 11.44 10.66
C VAL A 123 -17.99 11.12 12.12
N ASN A 124 -19.11 11.56 12.68
CA ASN A 124 -19.46 11.28 14.08
C ASN A 124 -19.68 9.78 14.32
N THR A 125 -20.38 9.09 13.41
CA THR A 125 -20.56 7.63 13.50
C THR A 125 -19.21 6.91 13.43
N LEU A 126 -18.35 7.30 12.50
CA LEU A 126 -17.02 6.73 12.37
C LEU A 126 -16.19 6.92 13.65
N LEU A 127 -16.20 8.14 14.22
CA LEU A 127 -15.54 8.44 15.50
C LEU A 127 -15.99 7.49 16.62
N GLN A 128 -17.31 7.35 16.78
CA GLN A 128 -17.89 6.49 17.80
C GLN A 128 -17.48 5.02 17.61
N ARG A 129 -17.53 4.53 16.37
CA ARG A 129 -17.15 3.14 16.03
C ARG A 129 -15.67 2.87 16.24
N ILE A 130 -14.78 3.81 15.86
CA ILE A 130 -13.33 3.70 16.13
C ILE A 130 -13.06 3.62 17.62
N GLU A 131 -13.74 4.43 18.44
CA GLU A 131 -13.56 4.42 19.90
C GLU A 131 -14.01 3.10 20.55
N GLN A 132 -15.11 2.54 20.08
CA GLN A 132 -15.69 1.30 20.61
C GLN A 132 -14.97 0.04 20.14
N HIS A 133 -14.22 0.13 19.01
CA HIS A 133 -13.55 -1.03 18.44
C HIS A 133 -12.33 -1.44 19.27
N ALA A 134 -12.39 -2.62 19.85
CA ALA A 134 -11.31 -3.19 20.65
C ALA A 134 -10.28 -4.01 19.85
N GLY A 135 -10.60 -4.33 18.59
CA GLY A 135 -9.75 -5.11 17.70
C GLY A 135 -8.64 -4.29 17.01
N PHE A 136 -7.94 -4.92 16.08
CA PHE A 136 -6.91 -4.25 15.30
C PHE A 136 -7.55 -3.41 14.18
N LEU A 137 -7.21 -2.14 14.15
CA LEU A 137 -7.64 -1.19 13.13
C LEU A 137 -6.44 -0.52 12.48
N ILE A 138 -6.33 -0.63 11.17
CA ILE A 138 -5.33 0.08 10.38
C ILE A 138 -6.08 0.94 9.35
N ALA A 139 -5.81 2.22 9.33
CA ALA A 139 -6.30 3.13 8.31
C ALA A 139 -5.17 3.61 7.42
N ALA A 140 -5.46 3.92 6.16
CA ALA A 140 -4.51 4.53 5.24
C ALA A 140 -5.12 5.75 4.57
N THR A 141 -4.31 6.79 4.38
CA THR A 141 -4.71 8.03 3.69
C THR A 141 -3.60 8.55 2.80
N ASN A 142 -3.99 9.20 1.71
CA ASN A 142 -3.09 9.99 0.87
C ASN A 142 -3.09 11.48 1.28
N HIS A 143 -4.05 11.89 2.11
CA HIS A 143 -4.32 13.28 2.46
C HIS A 143 -4.44 13.47 3.98
N GLY A 144 -3.40 13.06 4.74
CA GLY A 144 -3.41 13.11 6.21
C GLY A 144 -3.79 14.48 6.78
N ARG A 145 -3.44 15.58 6.07
CA ARG A 145 -3.80 16.95 6.48
C ARG A 145 -5.29 17.27 6.35
N GLN A 146 -6.05 16.47 5.59
CA GLN A 146 -7.49 16.66 5.37
C GLN A 146 -8.34 15.80 6.30
N ILE A 147 -7.71 14.96 7.12
CA ILE A 147 -8.40 14.13 8.10
C ILE A 147 -8.88 15.00 9.26
N ASP A 148 -10.12 14.81 9.69
CA ASP A 148 -10.68 15.47 10.88
C ASP A 148 -9.75 15.22 12.09
N PRO A 149 -9.30 16.27 12.79
CA PRO A 149 -8.40 16.14 13.93
C PRO A 149 -8.93 15.23 15.05
N ALA A 150 -10.25 15.11 15.18
CA ALA A 150 -10.83 14.20 16.17
C ALA A 150 -10.64 12.75 15.79
N ILE A 151 -10.75 12.40 14.48
CA ILE A 151 -10.46 11.06 13.98
C ILE A 151 -8.96 10.78 14.11
N TRP A 152 -8.10 11.72 13.69
CA TRP A 152 -6.66 11.57 13.79
C TRP A 152 -6.20 11.18 15.20
N ARG A 153 -6.76 11.82 16.22
CA ARG A 153 -6.44 11.56 17.65
C ARG A 153 -6.92 10.20 18.17
N ARG A 154 -7.74 9.47 17.44
CA ARG A 154 -8.24 8.13 17.84
C ARG A 154 -7.30 7.01 17.44
N PHE A 155 -6.31 7.32 16.64
CA PHE A 155 -5.25 6.37 16.30
C PHE A 155 -4.07 6.52 17.26
N ASP A 156 -3.65 5.40 17.83
CA ASP A 156 -2.57 5.34 18.82
C ASP A 156 -1.21 5.46 18.16
N MET A 157 -1.13 5.07 16.88
CA MET A 157 0.09 5.06 16.08
C MET A 157 -0.10 5.84 14.78
N HIS A 158 0.79 6.80 14.53
CA HIS A 158 0.84 7.56 13.29
C HIS A 158 2.12 7.22 12.53
N ILE A 159 1.99 6.59 11.37
CA ILE A 159 3.13 6.13 10.58
C ILE A 159 3.12 6.84 9.24
N THR A 160 4.08 7.74 9.06
CA THR A 160 4.26 8.43 7.77
C THR A 160 5.20 7.64 6.88
N LEU A 161 4.69 7.24 5.71
CA LEU A 161 5.46 6.63 4.65
C LEU A 161 5.90 7.71 3.66
N THR A 162 7.19 7.78 3.43
CA THR A 162 7.81 8.72 2.48
C THR A 162 8.22 8.00 1.20
N LEU A 163 8.54 8.76 0.17
CA LEU A 163 9.17 8.22 -1.01
C LEU A 163 10.51 7.55 -0.64
N PRO A 164 10.90 6.47 -1.34
CA PRO A 164 12.09 5.71 -1.02
C PRO A 164 13.35 6.54 -1.27
N GLY A 165 14.32 6.43 -0.37
CA GLY A 165 15.66 6.95 -0.56
C GLY A 165 16.41 6.18 -1.65
N GLN A 166 17.57 6.67 -2.09
CA GLN A 166 18.35 6.04 -3.17
C GLN A 166 18.62 4.56 -2.92
N GLY A 167 19.17 4.20 -1.76
CA GLY A 167 19.47 2.80 -1.44
C GLY A 167 18.22 1.91 -1.31
N GLU A 168 17.05 2.49 -1.05
CA GLU A 168 15.78 1.75 -1.07
C GLU A 168 15.33 1.51 -2.51
N ARG A 169 15.46 2.51 -3.38
CA ARG A 169 15.18 2.35 -4.82
C ARG A 169 16.10 1.31 -5.46
N GLU A 170 17.39 1.31 -5.11
CA GLU A 170 18.33 0.27 -5.57
C GLU A 170 17.86 -1.13 -5.19
N ARG A 171 17.41 -1.33 -3.94
CA ARG A 171 16.87 -2.62 -3.48
C ARG A 171 15.57 -3.01 -4.19
N ILE A 172 14.70 -2.04 -4.46
CA ILE A 172 13.46 -2.28 -5.20
C ILE A 172 13.79 -2.69 -6.64
N LEU A 173 14.68 -1.96 -7.32
CA LEU A 173 15.14 -2.31 -8.66
C LEU A 173 15.80 -3.68 -8.71
N ALA A 174 16.73 -3.96 -7.78
CA ALA A 174 17.39 -5.25 -7.67
C ALA A 174 16.36 -6.38 -7.58
N ARG A 175 15.38 -6.25 -6.67
CA ARG A 175 14.33 -7.26 -6.49
C ARG A 175 13.49 -7.49 -7.75
N TYR A 176 13.07 -6.42 -8.42
CA TYR A 176 12.19 -6.55 -9.59
C TYR A 176 12.95 -6.89 -10.88
N LEU A 177 14.25 -6.61 -10.95
CA LEU A 177 15.12 -6.94 -12.10
C LEU A 177 16.07 -8.11 -11.81
N ASP A 178 15.89 -8.79 -10.68
CA ASP A 178 16.71 -9.94 -10.25
C ASP A 178 16.98 -10.95 -11.38
N PRO A 179 15.98 -11.39 -12.19
CA PRO A 179 16.20 -12.34 -13.26
C PRO A 179 17.26 -11.91 -14.29
N PHE A 180 17.56 -10.62 -14.39
CA PHE A 180 18.52 -10.10 -15.36
C PHE A 180 19.93 -9.91 -14.82
N GLY A 181 20.15 -10.09 -13.51
CA GLY A 181 21.48 -9.99 -12.89
C GLY A 181 22.21 -8.67 -13.17
N LEU A 182 21.50 -7.54 -13.08
CA LEU A 182 22.10 -6.25 -13.41
C LEU A 182 23.26 -5.89 -12.48
N PRO A 183 24.37 -5.31 -12.99
CA PRO A 183 25.48 -4.84 -12.17
C PRO A 183 25.02 -3.76 -11.18
N SER A 184 25.61 -3.73 -9.99
CA SER A 184 25.29 -2.76 -8.95
C SER A 184 25.45 -1.30 -9.42
N ALA A 185 26.43 -1.02 -10.26
CA ALA A 185 26.60 0.30 -10.86
C ALA A 185 25.41 0.72 -11.72
N ALA A 186 24.84 -0.21 -12.53
CA ALA A 186 23.65 0.07 -13.31
C ALA A 186 22.42 0.31 -12.42
N LEU A 187 22.24 -0.51 -11.39
CA LEU A 187 21.15 -0.33 -10.42
C LEU A 187 21.24 1.01 -9.69
N LYS A 188 22.46 1.41 -9.30
CA LYS A 188 22.69 2.70 -8.64
C LYS A 188 22.33 3.88 -9.54
N THR A 189 22.81 3.87 -10.78
CA THR A 189 22.53 4.95 -11.76
C THR A 189 21.06 5.01 -12.11
N MET A 190 20.39 3.85 -12.27
CA MET A 190 18.94 3.79 -12.48
C MET A 190 18.16 4.33 -11.26
N ALA A 191 18.60 4.01 -10.04
CA ALA A 191 17.99 4.52 -8.81
C ALA A 191 18.15 6.04 -8.66
N GLU A 192 19.26 6.60 -9.12
CA GLU A 192 19.49 8.05 -9.17
C GLU A 192 18.54 8.71 -10.19
N ALA A 193 18.43 8.15 -11.39
CA ALA A 193 17.54 8.64 -12.44
C ALA A 193 16.05 8.54 -12.05
N LEU A 194 15.68 7.54 -11.27
CA LEU A 194 14.35 7.33 -10.68
C LEU A 194 14.16 8.11 -9.36
N GLY A 195 14.93 9.16 -9.10
CA GLY A 195 14.71 10.06 -7.97
C GLY A 195 13.24 10.53 -7.93
N GLU A 196 12.65 10.57 -6.72
CA GLU A 196 11.24 10.92 -6.48
C GLU A 196 10.20 9.90 -7.00
N ALA A 197 10.63 8.77 -7.57
CA ALA A 197 9.73 7.72 -7.97
C ALA A 197 9.17 6.95 -6.76
N SER A 198 7.86 6.72 -6.76
CA SER A 198 7.24 5.84 -5.78
C SER A 198 7.60 4.37 -6.04
N PRO A 199 7.57 3.50 -5.02
CA PRO A 199 7.76 2.05 -5.19
C PRO A 199 6.86 1.46 -6.27
N ALA A 200 5.62 1.93 -6.38
CA ALA A 200 4.67 1.49 -7.39
C ALA A 200 5.14 1.85 -8.82
N LEU A 201 5.64 3.07 -9.03
CA LEU A 201 6.18 3.51 -10.31
C LEU A 201 7.42 2.70 -10.69
N ILE A 202 8.34 2.47 -9.74
CA ILE A 202 9.54 1.66 -9.98
C ILE A 202 9.15 0.23 -10.37
N ARG A 203 8.20 -0.38 -9.66
CA ARG A 203 7.67 -1.70 -10.00
C ARG A 203 7.08 -1.73 -11.39
N GLN A 204 6.20 -0.77 -11.72
CA GLN A 204 5.57 -0.66 -13.04
C GLN A 204 6.62 -0.53 -14.15
N PHE A 205 7.64 0.28 -13.95
CA PHE A 205 8.76 0.42 -14.88
C PHE A 205 9.46 -0.92 -15.10
N CYS A 206 9.84 -1.63 -14.05
CA CYS A 206 10.50 -2.93 -14.14
C CYS A 206 9.62 -3.98 -14.81
N GLU A 207 8.34 -4.06 -14.47
CA GLU A 207 7.40 -5.00 -15.09
C GLU A 207 7.20 -4.70 -16.58
N ASN A 208 7.08 -3.44 -16.97
CA ASN A 208 6.95 -3.04 -18.36
C ASN A 208 8.24 -3.32 -19.14
N LEU A 209 9.43 -3.11 -18.54
CA LEU A 209 10.70 -3.50 -19.15
C LEU A 209 10.73 -5.01 -19.45
N LYS A 210 10.36 -5.84 -18.49
CA LYS A 210 10.24 -7.29 -18.70
C LYS A 210 9.29 -7.64 -19.84
N ARG A 211 8.12 -6.99 -19.88
CA ARG A 211 7.14 -7.18 -20.98
C ARG A 211 7.74 -6.81 -22.33
N GLN A 212 8.44 -5.67 -22.43
CA GLN A 212 9.08 -5.24 -23.67
C GLN A 212 10.12 -6.26 -24.17
N ILE A 213 10.93 -6.82 -23.26
CA ILE A 213 11.96 -7.80 -23.61
C ILE A 213 11.35 -9.10 -24.15
N ILE A 214 10.22 -9.54 -23.58
CA ILE A 214 9.56 -10.80 -23.96
C ILE A 214 8.66 -10.62 -25.19
N VAL A 215 7.88 -9.56 -25.23
CA VAL A 215 6.82 -9.35 -26.22
C VAL A 215 7.34 -8.58 -27.44
N GLY A 216 8.27 -7.64 -27.23
CA GLY A 216 8.79 -6.80 -28.30
C GLY A 216 9.30 -7.56 -29.52
N PRO A 217 10.15 -8.59 -29.34
CA PRO A 217 10.63 -9.42 -30.48
C PRO A 217 9.49 -10.16 -31.18
N LYS A 218 8.45 -10.59 -30.48
CA LYS A 218 7.28 -11.28 -31.05
C LYS A 218 6.42 -10.37 -31.92
N LEU A 219 6.47 -9.08 -31.64
CA LEU A 219 5.76 -8.04 -32.39
C LEU A 219 6.64 -7.35 -33.42
N ASN A 220 7.88 -7.85 -33.65
CA ASN A 220 8.86 -7.25 -34.54
C ASN A 220 9.14 -5.76 -34.24
N LEU A 221 9.10 -5.37 -32.95
CA LEU A 221 9.40 -4.02 -32.52
C LEU A 221 10.91 -3.77 -32.55
N ASP A 222 11.31 -2.52 -32.77
CA ASP A 222 12.69 -2.11 -32.58
C ASP A 222 13.16 -2.39 -31.16
N MET A 223 14.14 -3.27 -31.02
CA MET A 223 14.72 -3.66 -29.73
C MET A 223 16.02 -2.92 -29.42
N ALA A 224 16.34 -1.86 -30.18
CA ALA A 224 17.41 -0.96 -29.79
C ALA A 224 17.12 -0.35 -28.41
N LYS A 225 18.16 -0.22 -27.60
CA LYS A 225 18.06 0.22 -26.21
C LYS A 225 17.24 1.50 -26.04
N GLY A 226 17.54 2.54 -26.84
CA GLY A 226 16.79 3.80 -26.81
C GLY A 226 15.32 3.61 -27.13
N ALA A 227 14.99 2.87 -28.21
CA ALA A 227 13.60 2.63 -28.60
C ALA A 227 12.77 1.90 -27.53
N VAL A 228 13.39 0.96 -26.80
CA VAL A 228 12.72 0.28 -25.68
C VAL A 228 12.48 1.25 -24.52
N ILE A 229 13.48 2.05 -24.17
CA ILE A 229 13.34 3.03 -23.07
C ILE A 229 12.30 4.10 -23.43
N ASP A 230 12.29 4.62 -24.64
CA ASP A 230 11.29 5.60 -25.07
C ASP A 230 9.86 5.04 -24.95
N ARG A 231 9.63 3.80 -25.36
CA ARG A 231 8.35 3.13 -25.16
C ARG A 231 7.99 2.94 -23.70
N LEU A 232 8.98 2.63 -22.84
CA LEU A 232 8.77 2.51 -21.41
C LEU A 232 8.36 3.85 -20.80
N LEU A 233 9.07 4.93 -21.10
CA LEU A 233 8.77 6.26 -20.58
C LEU A 233 7.40 6.77 -21.05
N THR A 234 7.00 6.38 -22.25
CA THR A 234 5.68 6.71 -22.81
C THR A 234 4.56 5.88 -22.16
N SER A 235 4.83 4.65 -21.75
CA SER A 235 3.84 3.73 -21.16
C SER A 235 3.73 3.82 -19.63
N CYS A 236 4.75 4.37 -18.96
CA CYS A 236 4.77 4.56 -17.51
C CYS A 236 4.60 6.04 -17.20
N HIS A 237 3.50 6.41 -16.56
CA HIS A 237 3.25 7.79 -16.19
C HIS A 237 3.46 7.98 -14.67
N PRO A 238 4.38 8.89 -14.26
CA PRO A 238 4.47 9.33 -12.88
C PRO A 238 3.16 9.94 -12.40
N HIS A 239 2.84 9.74 -11.13
CA HIS A 239 1.64 10.36 -10.55
C HIS A 239 1.78 11.89 -10.58
N PRO A 240 0.76 12.65 -11.01
CA PRO A 240 0.86 14.10 -11.16
C PRO A 240 1.34 14.82 -9.91
N ASP A 241 0.89 14.38 -8.73
CA ASP A 241 1.20 15.02 -7.45
C ASP A 241 2.63 14.74 -6.93
N LEU A 242 3.35 13.78 -7.55
CA LEU A 242 4.69 13.37 -7.08
C LEU A 242 5.85 13.99 -7.86
N GLY A 243 5.53 14.82 -8.86
CA GLY A 243 6.54 15.33 -9.77
C GLY A 243 7.04 14.29 -10.79
N LYS A 244 7.90 14.72 -11.69
CA LYS A 244 8.49 13.85 -12.72
C LYS A 244 9.91 13.47 -12.33
N PRO A 245 10.20 12.17 -12.10
CA PRO A 245 11.57 11.71 -11.91
C PRO A 245 12.47 12.10 -13.09
N ARG A 246 13.77 12.25 -12.86
CA ARG A 246 14.74 12.70 -13.87
C ARG A 246 14.73 11.82 -15.13
N LEU A 247 14.42 10.53 -14.99
CA LEU A 247 14.35 9.60 -16.13
C LEU A 247 13.32 10.03 -17.20
N TRP A 248 12.30 10.82 -16.81
CA TRP A 248 11.30 11.38 -17.73
C TRP A 248 11.68 12.77 -18.26
N SER A 249 12.89 13.26 -17.95
CA SER A 249 13.41 14.54 -18.45
C SER A 249 14.31 14.31 -19.64
N LEU A 250 14.28 15.23 -20.61
CA LEU A 250 15.14 15.20 -21.78
C LEU A 250 16.64 15.13 -21.36
N GLY A 251 17.38 14.16 -21.90
CA GLY A 251 18.82 13.97 -21.67
C GLY A 251 19.20 13.19 -20.42
N ALA A 252 18.34 13.03 -19.41
CA ALA A 252 18.66 12.23 -18.22
C ALA A 252 18.50 10.72 -18.50
N ALA A 253 17.62 10.36 -19.42
CA ALA A 253 17.45 8.98 -19.89
C ALA A 253 18.74 8.43 -20.50
N ASP A 254 19.48 9.24 -21.25
CA ASP A 254 20.70 8.80 -21.96
C ASP A 254 21.78 8.30 -21.00
N HIS A 255 22.02 8.98 -19.87
CA HIS A 255 23.04 8.57 -18.92
C HIS A 255 22.67 7.27 -18.19
N ALA A 256 21.45 7.17 -17.69
CA ALA A 256 20.96 5.96 -17.01
C ALA A 256 20.91 4.76 -17.95
N VAL A 257 20.51 5.01 -19.19
CA VAL A 257 20.44 4.01 -20.24
C VAL A 257 21.84 3.52 -20.65
N ASN A 258 22.84 4.40 -20.74
CA ASN A 258 24.19 4.02 -21.15
C ASN A 258 24.86 3.03 -20.18
N VAL A 259 24.58 3.10 -18.89
CA VAL A 259 25.17 2.20 -17.90
C VAL A 259 24.46 0.85 -17.81
N MET A 260 23.23 0.74 -18.30
CA MET A 260 22.50 -0.52 -18.33
C MET A 260 23.05 -1.44 -19.42
N PRO A 261 23.45 -2.69 -19.11
CA PRO A 261 23.88 -3.65 -20.12
C PRO A 261 22.76 -3.91 -21.13
N TRP A 262 23.15 -4.09 -22.41
CA TRP A 262 22.18 -4.35 -23.48
C TRP A 262 22.81 -5.22 -24.57
N PRO A 263 22.10 -6.20 -25.12
CA PRO A 263 20.73 -6.61 -24.78
C PRO A 263 20.66 -7.26 -23.40
N LEU A 264 19.50 -7.13 -22.73
CA LEU A 264 19.23 -7.92 -21.55
C LEU A 264 19.01 -9.39 -21.93
N PRO A 265 19.45 -10.36 -21.13
CA PRO A 265 19.33 -11.77 -21.44
C PRO A 265 17.85 -12.17 -21.63
N LYS A 266 17.60 -13.09 -22.57
CA LYS A 266 16.28 -13.68 -22.75
C LYS A 266 15.98 -14.58 -21.54
N ILE A 267 14.70 -14.70 -21.17
CA ILE A 267 14.28 -15.58 -20.05
C ILE A 267 14.75 -17.03 -20.26
N ALA A 268 14.80 -17.49 -21.51
CA ALA A 268 15.33 -18.83 -21.84
C ALA A 268 16.84 -19.01 -21.53
N ASP A 269 17.59 -17.90 -21.48
CA ASP A 269 19.02 -17.88 -21.20
C ASP A 269 19.32 -17.65 -19.71
N LEU A 270 18.28 -17.35 -18.92
CA LEU A 270 18.41 -17.19 -17.48
C LEU A 270 18.45 -18.58 -16.82
N PRO A 271 19.33 -18.81 -15.83
CA PRO A 271 19.29 -20.04 -15.05
C PRO A 271 17.85 -20.19 -14.52
N ALA A 272 17.31 -21.41 -14.63
CA ALA A 272 16.02 -21.72 -14.02
C ALA A 272 16.12 -21.25 -12.57
N MET A 273 15.40 -20.19 -12.21
CA MET A 273 15.27 -19.84 -10.80
C MET A 273 14.74 -21.11 -10.15
N GLU A 274 15.56 -21.76 -9.29
CA GLU A 274 15.00 -22.61 -8.28
C GLU A 274 13.87 -21.79 -7.71
N ALA A 275 12.65 -22.30 -7.88
CA ALA A 275 11.50 -21.69 -7.25
C ALA A 275 11.94 -21.56 -5.79
N VAL A 276 12.41 -20.36 -5.43
CA VAL A 276 12.35 -19.95 -4.04
C VAL A 276 10.90 -20.24 -3.77
N ALA A 277 10.70 -21.37 -3.07
CA ALA A 277 9.39 -21.72 -2.61
C ALA A 277 8.93 -20.41 -1.98
N GLU A 278 8.16 -19.65 -2.77
CA GLU A 278 7.22 -18.75 -2.19
C GLU A 278 6.62 -19.69 -1.17
N THR A 279 7.09 -19.56 0.07
CA THR A 279 6.23 -19.92 1.18
C THR A 279 4.99 -19.25 0.73
N PRO A 280 3.99 -19.99 0.26
CA PRO A 280 2.83 -19.37 -0.29
C PRO A 280 2.49 -18.37 0.80
N ALA A 281 2.74 -17.08 0.55
CA ALA A 281 1.85 -16.12 1.10
C ALA A 281 0.58 -16.78 0.66
N GLN A 282 0.03 -17.58 1.58
CA GLN A 282 -1.19 -18.28 1.31
C GLN A 282 -1.98 -17.19 0.64
N SER A 283 -2.03 -17.22 -0.68
CA SER A 283 -2.99 -16.50 -1.48
C SER A 283 -4.30 -17.15 -1.09
N GLY A 284 -4.38 -17.35 0.22
CA GLY A 284 -5.54 -17.73 0.92
C GLY A 284 -6.40 -16.52 0.85
N ASP A 285 -7.52 -16.72 0.31
CA ASP A 285 -8.78 -16.04 0.42
C ASP A 285 -9.12 -15.50 1.83
N ASN A 286 -8.14 -14.91 2.51
CA ASN A 286 -8.29 -14.23 3.80
C ASN A 286 -8.72 -12.77 3.64
N VAL A 287 -8.94 -12.31 2.40
CA VAL A 287 -9.60 -11.04 2.12
C VAL A 287 -11.07 -11.33 1.90
N VAL A 288 -11.88 -11.15 2.93
CA VAL A 288 -13.34 -11.22 2.82
C VAL A 288 -13.81 -9.90 2.23
N ALA A 289 -14.14 -9.90 0.92
CA ALA A 289 -14.91 -8.83 0.33
C ALA A 289 -16.37 -9.01 0.74
N LEU A 290 -16.97 -8.03 1.42
CA LEU A 290 -18.41 -8.00 1.65
C LEU A 290 -19.14 -7.93 0.29
N GLY A 291 -19.45 -9.10 -0.27
CA GLY A 291 -20.31 -9.25 -1.41
C GLY A 291 -21.76 -9.03 -0.99
N ARG A 292 -22.54 -8.39 -1.87
CA ARG A 292 -24.00 -8.26 -1.72
C ARG A 292 -24.58 -9.65 -1.46
N ARG A 293 -25.31 -9.81 -0.36
CA ARG A 293 -26.33 -10.86 -0.31
C ARG A 293 -27.49 -10.47 -1.24
N PRO A 294 -28.10 -11.42 -1.94
CA PRO A 294 -29.22 -11.18 -2.82
C PRO A 294 -30.43 -10.57 -2.08
#